data_a57793f50d40c5fa73bb53f4d56c732e
#
_entry.id   a57793f50d40c5fa73bb53f4d56c732e
#
_cell.length_a   1.000
_cell.length_b   1.000
_cell.length_c   1.000
_cell.angle_alpha   90.00
_cell.angle_beta   90.00
_cell.angle_gamma   90.00
#
_symmetry.space_group_name_H-M   'P 1'
#
loop_
_entity.id
_entity.type
_entity.pdbx_description
1 polymer ?
#
loop_
_entity_poly.entity_id
_entity_poly.type
_entity_poly.pdbx_seq_one_letter_code
_entity_poly.pdbx_strand_id
1 'polypeptide(L)'
;MRAHLLFAVAPTLASLHAPALSESLRCENGIAAEGDSRLALAYKCGAPSMRDSYCAPVFYTGTPYLVPDPIAGLSVPCVLSEDWVYERGAGNLVATVRIRGGRIQAIFYGRAPQ
;
A
#
# COMPACT_ATOMS: atom_id res chain seq x y z
N MET A 1 7.80 -55.81 10.34
CA MET A 1 7.68 -55.35 10.14
C MET A 1 7.50 -54.37 10.03
N ARG A 2 7.54 -53.99 9.95
CA ARG A 2 7.33 -53.18 9.65
C ARG A 2 7.42 -52.07 9.62
N ALA A 3 7.60 -51.55 9.35
CA ALA A 3 7.69 -50.56 9.15
C ALA A 3 7.44 -49.57 9.21
N HIS A 4 7.49 -49.35 9.15
CA HIS A 4 7.23 -48.41 9.03
C HIS A 4 7.23 -47.31 9.06
N LEU A 5 7.36 -46.84 8.87
CA LEU A 5 7.36 -45.88 8.77
C LEU A 5 7.33 -44.87 8.74
N LEU A 6 7.50 -44.46 8.46
CA LEU A 6 7.53 -43.57 8.29
C LEU A 6 7.45 -42.54 8.29
N PHE A 7 7.50 -42.04 8.11
CA PHE A 7 7.43 -41.15 7.92
C PHE A 7 7.40 -40.17 7.97
N ALA A 8 7.67 -39.52 7.73
CA ALA A 8 7.71 -38.85 7.67
C ALA A 8 7.50 -37.78 7.63
N VAL A 9 7.43 -37.32 7.53
CA VAL A 9 7.12 -36.43 7.35
C VAL A 9 7.39 -35.25 7.49
N ALA A 10 7.54 -34.59 7.08
CA ALA A 10 7.81 -33.62 6.99
C ALA A 10 7.40 -32.55 6.97
N PRO A 11 7.37 -31.91 7.22
CA PRO A 11 6.93 -30.90 7.18
C PRO A 11 7.17 -29.88 6.80
N THR A 12 7.17 -29.54 6.43
CA THR A 12 7.23 -28.62 5.86
C THR A 12 7.12 -27.44 6.22
N LEU A 13 7.23 -26.98 6.53
CA LEU A 13 7.14 -25.87 6.87
C LEU A 13 7.50 -24.83 6.33
N ALA A 14 7.85 -24.79 5.73
CA ALA A 14 8.20 -23.85 5.12
C ALA A 14 7.44 -22.79 5.19
N SER A 15 7.46 -22.13 4.64
CA SER A 15 6.72 -21.12 4.47
C SER A 15 6.34 -20.43 5.41
N LEU A 16 6.86 -20.44 6.09
CA LEU A 16 6.44 -19.75 6.94
C LEU A 16 6.58 -18.44 6.91
N HIS A 17 7.31 -17.82 6.25
CA HIS A 17 7.33 -16.47 6.24
C HIS A 17 6.39 -16.08 5.32
N ALA A 18 5.34 -15.73 5.67
CA ALA A 18 4.44 -15.07 4.93
C ALA A 18 4.99 -13.83 4.53
N PRO A 19 4.77 -13.42 3.40
CA PRO A 19 5.12 -12.11 2.97
C PRO A 19 4.42 -11.14 3.84
N ALA A 20 5.01 -10.01 3.98
CA ALA A 20 4.37 -8.94 4.65
C ALA A 20 3.03 -8.77 4.00
N LEU A 21 2.00 -8.86 4.78
CA LEU A 21 0.68 -8.75 4.24
C LEU A 21 0.44 -7.34 3.84
N SER A 22 0.09 -7.12 2.61
CA SER A 22 -0.35 -5.82 2.19
C SER A 22 -1.73 -5.62 2.74
N GLU A 23 -1.97 -4.46 3.27
CA GLU A 23 -3.30 -4.11 3.68
C GLU A 23 -4.18 -3.96 2.45
N SER A 24 -5.45 -4.20 2.62
CA SER A 24 -6.41 -3.97 1.56
C SER A 24 -7.61 -3.24 2.14
N LEU A 25 -8.43 -2.69 1.25
CA LEU A 25 -9.60 -1.94 1.66
C LEU A 25 -10.82 -2.58 1.04
N ARG A 26 -11.68 -3.09 1.89
CA ARG A 26 -12.91 -3.71 1.42
C ARG A 26 -13.96 -2.65 1.23
N CYS A 27 -14.49 -2.55 0.03
CA CYS A 27 -15.48 -1.56 -0.34
C CYS A 27 -16.70 -2.22 -0.93
N GLU A 28 -17.70 -1.43 -1.24
CA GLU A 28 -18.93 -1.96 -1.77
C GLU A 28 -18.75 -2.69 -3.08
N ASN A 29 -17.93 -2.17 -3.95
CA ASN A 29 -17.79 -2.71 -5.28
C ASN A 29 -16.47 -3.44 -5.46
N GLY A 30 -15.89 -3.94 -4.40
CA GLY A 30 -14.70 -4.74 -4.51
C GLY A 30 -13.68 -4.44 -3.44
N ILE A 31 -12.53 -5.05 -3.59
CA ILE A 31 -11.45 -4.87 -2.64
C ILE A 31 -10.33 -4.12 -3.34
N ALA A 32 -9.92 -3.01 -2.77
CA ALA A 32 -8.81 -2.23 -3.29
C ALA A 32 -7.53 -2.70 -2.61
N ALA A 33 -6.45 -2.79 -3.38
CA ALA A 33 -5.19 -3.30 -2.88
C ALA A 33 -4.03 -2.62 -3.59
N GLU A 34 -2.85 -2.83 -3.05
CA GLU A 34 -1.65 -2.28 -3.67
C GLU A 34 -1.57 -2.67 -5.13
N GLY A 35 -1.17 -1.72 -5.94
CA GLY A 35 -1.07 -1.92 -7.37
C GLY A 35 -2.29 -1.50 -8.14
N ASP A 36 -3.44 -1.36 -7.50
CA ASP A 36 -4.65 -0.91 -8.18
C ASP A 36 -4.46 0.52 -8.64
N SER A 37 -5.06 0.84 -9.78
CA SER A 37 -5.03 2.20 -10.29
C SER A 37 -5.97 3.08 -9.49
N ARG A 38 -5.75 4.39 -9.62
CA ARG A 38 -6.64 5.36 -9.00
C ARG A 38 -8.08 5.18 -9.49
N LEU A 39 -8.24 4.87 -10.76
CA LEU A 39 -9.57 4.66 -11.30
C LEU A 39 -10.22 3.42 -10.70
N ALA A 40 -9.46 2.36 -10.52
CA ALA A 40 -10.00 1.15 -9.91
C ALA A 40 -10.42 1.43 -8.47
N LEU A 41 -9.63 2.20 -7.74
CA LEU A 41 -9.98 2.58 -6.39
C LEU A 41 -11.28 3.37 -6.36
N ALA A 42 -11.40 4.35 -7.24
CA ALA A 42 -12.60 5.17 -7.28
C ALA A 42 -13.83 4.33 -7.64
N TYR A 43 -13.66 3.39 -8.55
CA TYR A 43 -14.78 2.52 -8.92
C TYR A 43 -15.20 1.63 -7.76
N LYS A 44 -14.23 1.05 -7.07
CA LYS A 44 -14.53 0.10 -6.00
C LYS A 44 -15.02 0.80 -4.74
N CYS A 45 -14.44 1.93 -4.41
CA CYS A 45 -14.64 2.55 -3.12
C CYS A 45 -15.30 3.92 -3.17
N GLY A 46 -15.49 4.46 -4.36
CA GLY A 46 -16.12 5.77 -4.50
C GLY A 46 -15.18 6.89 -4.17
N ALA A 47 -15.74 8.08 -4.01
CA ALA A 47 -14.95 9.26 -3.70
C ALA A 47 -14.49 9.22 -2.25
N PRO A 48 -13.26 9.62 -1.98
CA PRO A 48 -12.80 9.68 -0.60
C PRO A 48 -13.46 10.83 0.15
N SER A 49 -13.48 10.72 1.47
CA SER A 49 -14.00 11.82 2.29
C SER A 49 -13.04 13.00 2.27
N MET A 50 -11.76 12.76 2.12
CA MET A 50 -10.76 13.82 2.00
C MET A 50 -9.66 13.31 1.10
N ARG A 51 -8.98 14.24 0.45
CA ARG A 51 -7.80 13.88 -0.32
C ARG A 51 -6.78 14.99 -0.23
N ASP A 52 -5.52 14.61 -0.34
CA ASP A 52 -4.42 15.53 -0.30
C ASP A 52 -3.43 15.13 -1.38
N SER A 53 -2.86 16.11 -2.06
CA SER A 53 -1.89 15.85 -3.13
C SER A 53 -0.62 16.59 -2.82
N TYR A 54 0.49 15.92 -3.04
CA TYR A 54 1.78 16.52 -2.76
C TYR A 54 2.86 15.87 -3.60
N CYS A 55 4.01 16.53 -3.70
CA CYS A 55 5.15 15.98 -4.39
C CYS A 55 5.96 15.16 -3.38
N ALA A 56 6.14 13.88 -3.67
CA ALA A 56 6.91 13.03 -2.79
C ALA A 56 8.39 13.38 -2.91
N PRO A 57 9.14 13.22 -1.83
CA PRO A 57 10.59 13.44 -1.89
C PRO A 57 11.23 12.54 -2.91
N VAL A 58 12.30 13.03 -3.54
CA VAL A 58 13.04 12.31 -4.54
C VAL A 58 14.40 11.95 -3.96
N PHE A 59 14.77 10.69 -4.10
CA PHE A 59 16.04 10.20 -3.60
C PHE A 59 16.94 9.78 -4.75
N TYR A 60 18.24 9.85 -4.56
CA TYR A 60 19.15 9.25 -5.52
C TYR A 60 18.89 7.76 -5.54
N THR A 61 18.96 7.19 -6.72
CA THR A 61 18.65 5.78 -6.92
C THR A 61 19.49 4.89 -6.00
N GLY A 62 18.79 4.05 -5.26
CA GLY A 62 19.48 3.07 -4.41
C GLY A 62 20.11 3.63 -3.16
N THR A 63 19.82 4.86 -2.79
CA THR A 63 20.40 5.47 -1.60
C THR A 63 19.33 6.12 -0.74
N PRO A 64 19.64 6.36 0.54
CA PRO A 64 18.73 7.11 1.37
C PRO A 64 18.91 8.62 1.26
N TYR A 65 19.71 9.09 0.32
CA TYR A 65 19.99 10.51 0.23
C TYR A 65 18.99 11.20 -0.66
N LEU A 66 18.42 12.27 -0.16
CA LEU A 66 17.48 13.08 -0.94
C LEU A 66 18.21 13.82 -2.01
N VAL A 67 17.56 13.97 -3.15
CA VAL A 67 18.07 14.85 -4.20
C VAL A 67 17.68 16.27 -3.81
N PRO A 68 18.67 17.14 -3.60
CA PRO A 68 18.34 18.50 -3.11
C PRO A 68 17.80 19.39 -4.21
N ASP A 69 17.05 20.40 -3.80
CA ASP A 69 16.68 21.46 -4.70
C ASP A 69 17.87 22.36 -4.95
N PRO A 70 17.98 22.95 -6.13
CA PRO A 70 17.02 22.87 -7.22
C PRO A 70 17.27 21.68 -8.15
N ILE A 71 18.20 20.82 -7.81
CA ILE A 71 18.55 19.70 -8.67
C ILE A 71 17.35 18.77 -8.87
N ALA A 72 16.60 18.54 -7.80
CA ALA A 72 15.44 17.68 -7.90
C ALA A 72 14.43 18.21 -8.91
N GLY A 73 14.22 19.50 -8.92
CA GLY A 73 13.29 20.12 -9.84
C GLY A 73 13.76 20.14 -11.27
N LEU A 74 15.06 20.10 -11.48
CA LEU A 74 15.62 20.15 -12.83
C LEU A 74 15.83 18.76 -13.42
N SER A 75 16.32 17.85 -12.60
CA SER A 75 16.75 16.54 -13.09
C SER A 75 15.69 15.48 -12.92
N VAL A 76 14.94 15.54 -11.84
CA VAL A 76 14.00 14.49 -11.48
C VAL A 76 12.73 15.18 -11.05
N PRO A 77 11.70 15.16 -11.88
CA PRO A 77 10.44 15.77 -11.49
C PRO A 77 9.90 15.06 -10.25
N CYS A 78 9.19 15.79 -9.45
CA CYS A 78 8.62 15.21 -8.25
C CYS A 78 7.61 14.14 -8.64
N VAL A 79 7.48 13.14 -7.80
CA VAL A 79 6.48 12.11 -8.01
C VAL A 79 5.21 12.54 -7.32
N LEU A 80 4.15 12.67 -8.10
CA LEU A 80 2.88 13.08 -7.52
C LEU A 80 2.36 11.99 -6.62
N SER A 81 2.08 12.35 -5.40
CA SER A 81 1.50 11.44 -4.42
C SER A 81 0.18 12.02 -3.95
N GLU A 82 -0.76 11.14 -3.66
CA GLU A 82 -2.05 11.54 -3.12
C GLU A 82 -2.37 10.64 -1.96
N ASP A 83 -2.98 11.20 -0.94
CA ASP A 83 -3.53 10.40 0.15
C ASP A 83 -5.05 10.59 0.10
N TRP A 84 -5.76 9.49 -0.04
CA TRP A 84 -7.21 9.49 -0.05
C TRP A 84 -7.69 8.86 1.26
N VAL A 85 -8.56 9.56 1.95
CA VAL A 85 -9.04 9.12 3.25
C VAL A 85 -10.47 8.65 3.12
N TYR A 86 -10.71 7.43 3.61
CA TYR A 86 -12.05 6.85 3.61
C TYR A 86 -12.48 6.63 5.05
N GLU A 87 -13.56 7.30 5.43
CA GLU A 87 -14.17 7.06 6.72
C GLU A 87 -15.11 5.91 6.57
N ARG A 88 -15.03 4.98 7.47
CA ARG A 88 -15.73 3.72 7.34
C ARG A 88 -16.83 3.53 8.37
N GLY A 89 -17.25 4.61 8.98
CA GLY A 89 -18.34 4.57 9.94
C GLY A 89 -17.86 4.39 11.36
N ALA A 90 -18.79 4.59 12.28
CA ALA A 90 -18.47 4.52 13.70
C ALA A 90 -17.94 3.14 14.04
N GLY A 91 -16.94 3.10 14.86
CA GLY A 91 -16.36 1.85 15.31
C GLY A 91 -15.33 1.25 14.37
N ASN A 92 -15.18 1.82 13.19
CA ASN A 92 -14.19 1.33 12.22
C ASN A 92 -13.05 2.32 12.11
N LEU A 93 -11.86 1.78 11.86
CA LEU A 93 -10.69 2.63 11.67
C LEU A 93 -10.81 3.36 10.34
N VAL A 94 -10.33 4.58 10.32
CA VAL A 94 -10.20 5.34 9.10
C VAL A 94 -9.14 4.69 8.21
N ALA A 95 -9.38 4.63 6.93
CA ALA A 95 -8.41 4.08 5.99
C ALA A 95 -7.81 5.21 5.17
N THR A 96 -6.50 5.25 5.06
CA THR A 96 -5.80 6.20 4.21
C THR A 96 -5.12 5.42 3.10
N VAL A 97 -5.45 5.74 1.86
CA VAL A 97 -4.88 5.07 0.71
C VAL A 97 -3.86 6.00 0.08
N ARG A 98 -2.61 5.58 0.06
CA ARG A 98 -1.55 6.36 -0.55
C ARG A 98 -1.36 5.94 -1.99
N ILE A 99 -1.49 6.90 -2.89
CA ILE A 99 -1.39 6.68 -4.31
C ILE A 99 -0.15 7.41 -4.80
N ARG A 100 0.71 6.72 -5.50
CA ARG A 100 1.90 7.34 -6.06
C ARG A 100 2.01 6.94 -7.51
N GLY A 101 2.14 7.93 -8.37
CA GLY A 101 2.20 7.65 -9.80
C GLY A 101 0.91 7.02 -10.32
N GLY A 102 -0.22 7.33 -9.70
CA GLY A 102 -1.51 6.82 -10.15
C GLY A 102 -1.86 5.43 -9.69
N ARG A 103 -1.04 4.82 -8.84
CA ARG A 103 -1.33 3.48 -8.35
C ARG A 103 -1.24 3.44 -6.84
N ILE A 104 -2.02 2.58 -6.22
CA ILE A 104 -2.01 2.43 -4.77
C ILE A 104 -0.66 1.88 -4.36
N GLN A 105 0.03 2.63 -3.50
CA GLN A 105 1.29 2.22 -2.95
C GLN A 105 1.12 1.54 -1.61
N ALA A 106 0.22 2.04 -0.79
CA ALA A 106 0.01 1.50 0.55
C ALA A 106 -1.35 1.90 1.07
N ILE A 107 -1.86 1.12 1.99
CA ILE A 107 -3.13 1.42 2.66
C ILE A 107 -2.85 1.33 4.16
N PHE A 108 -3.21 2.39 4.86
CA PHE A 108 -2.98 2.48 6.29
C PHE A 108 -4.31 2.58 7.02
N TYR A 109 -4.43 1.92 8.15
CA TYR A 109 -5.61 2.02 8.96
C TYR A 109 -5.25 2.69 10.27
N GLY A 110 -6.14 3.54 10.77
CA GLY A 110 -5.92 4.15 12.05
C GLY A 110 -6.29 5.61 12.05
N ARG A 111 -5.45 6.42 12.72
CA ARG A 111 -5.72 7.81 12.84
C ARG A 111 -5.64 8.48 11.51
N ALA A 112 -6.40 9.51 11.36
CA ALA A 112 -6.31 10.33 10.15
C ALA A 112 -4.90 10.89 10.01
N PRO A 113 -4.43 11.09 8.79
CA PRO A 113 -3.08 11.64 8.59
C PRO A 113 -3.00 13.07 9.11
N GLN A 114 -1.80 13.43 9.51
CA GLN A 114 -1.56 14.75 10.07
C GLN A 114 -1.13 15.74 9.02
#